data_df8e6406518d934ec22f5c6c1179885d
#
_entry.id   df8e6406518d934ec22f5c6c1179885d
#
_cell.length_a   1.000
_cell.length_b   1.000
_cell.length_c   1.000
_cell.angle_alpha   90.00
_cell.angle_beta   90.00
_cell.angle_gamma   90.00
#
_symmetry.space_group_name_H-M   'P 1'
#
loop_
_entity.id
_entity.type
_entity.pdbx_description
1 polymer ?
#
loop_
_entity_poly.entity_id
_entity_poly.type
_entity_poly.pdbx_seq_one_letter_code
_entity_poly.pdbx_strand_id
1 'polypeptide(L)'
;MKLPSNFDPVANLIAHKEVNGTFHSVHYSAALAESLVRDGSQANLDPAEKIIEAVIACQISDPDDPHFGNFLWEKESEVVEDLNAVEFVLFRFIPL
;
A
#
# COMPACT_ATOMS: atom_id res chain seq x y z
N MET A 1 -2.39 -8.09 16.75
CA MET A 1 -2.84 -6.74 16.35
C MET A 1 -4.09 -6.84 15.51
N LYS A 2 -5.07 -6.01 15.80
CA LYS A 2 -6.34 -6.02 15.08
C LYS A 2 -6.26 -5.11 13.87
N LEU A 3 -6.79 -5.56 12.72
CA LEU A 3 -6.87 -4.73 11.53
C LEU A 3 -7.84 -3.56 11.73
N PRO A 4 -7.56 -2.37 11.17
CA PRO A 4 -8.46 -1.23 11.32
C PRO A 4 -9.78 -1.46 10.58
N SER A 5 -10.83 -0.75 11.02
CA SER A 5 -12.18 -0.91 10.46
C SER A 5 -12.27 -0.49 8.98
N ASN A 6 -11.37 0.37 8.53
CA ASN A 6 -11.32 0.80 7.12
C ASN A 6 -10.43 -0.07 6.24
N PHE A 7 -9.97 -1.21 6.74
CA PHE A 7 -9.25 -2.17 5.92
C PHE A 7 -10.23 -2.94 5.04
N ASP A 8 -9.94 -2.96 3.73
CA ASP A 8 -10.75 -3.72 2.76
C ASP A 8 -10.10 -5.09 2.52
N PRO A 9 -10.71 -6.18 3.02
CA PRO A 9 -10.12 -7.51 2.87
C PRO A 9 -10.17 -8.08 1.44
N VAL A 10 -10.94 -7.48 0.56
CA VAL A 10 -10.97 -7.89 -0.85
C VAL A 10 -9.76 -7.31 -1.58
N ALA A 11 -9.47 -6.03 -1.37
CA ALA A 11 -8.31 -5.36 -1.99
C ALA A 11 -7.02 -5.57 -1.20
N ASN A 12 -7.12 -5.95 0.07
CA ASN A 12 -6.00 -6.02 1.03
C ASN A 12 -5.30 -4.68 1.22
N LEU A 13 -6.07 -3.60 1.20
CA LEU A 13 -5.60 -2.22 1.33
C LEU A 13 -6.55 -1.43 2.22
N ILE A 14 -6.05 -0.34 2.79
CA ILE A 14 -6.89 0.60 3.52
C ILE A 14 -7.73 1.40 2.53
N ALA A 15 -9.03 1.47 2.80
CA ALA A 15 -10.00 2.17 1.96
C ALA A 15 -10.50 3.43 2.64
N HIS A 16 -10.85 4.43 1.83
CA HIS A 16 -11.60 5.59 2.31
C HIS A 16 -12.63 5.97 1.25
N LYS A 17 -13.75 6.52 1.74
CA LYS A 17 -14.84 6.93 0.87
C LYS A 17 -14.77 8.43 0.61
N GLU A 18 -14.96 8.79 -0.65
CA GLU A 18 -15.08 10.17 -1.08
C GLU A 18 -16.34 10.34 -1.92
N VAL A 19 -16.63 11.59 -2.31
CA VAL A 19 -17.81 11.91 -3.12
C VAL A 19 -17.83 11.10 -4.42
N ASN A 20 -16.67 10.88 -5.01
CA ASN A 20 -16.51 10.19 -6.31
C ASN A 20 -16.32 8.69 -6.20
N GLY A 21 -16.42 8.10 -5.00
CA GLY A 21 -16.29 6.66 -4.82
C GLY A 21 -15.36 6.26 -3.70
N THR A 22 -14.98 5.00 -3.69
CA THR A 22 -14.07 4.44 -2.71
C THR A 22 -12.67 4.35 -3.30
N PHE A 23 -11.69 4.86 -2.57
CA PHE A 23 -10.28 4.84 -2.98
C PHE A 23 -9.47 4.05 -1.96
N HIS A 24 -8.38 3.43 -2.41
CA HIS A 24 -7.51 2.62 -1.56
C HIS A 24 -6.13 3.25 -1.47
N SER A 25 -5.73 3.62 -0.25
CA SER A 25 -4.46 4.29 -0.01
C SER A 25 -3.29 3.30 -0.07
N VAL A 26 -2.33 3.56 -0.93
CA VAL A 26 -1.09 2.79 -1.03
C VAL A 26 -0.17 3.12 0.15
N HIS A 27 -0.03 4.41 0.46
CA HIS A 27 0.83 4.88 1.54
C HIS A 27 0.39 4.36 2.92
N TYR A 28 -0.88 4.54 3.28
CA TYR A 28 -1.37 4.08 4.58
C TYR A 28 -1.39 2.56 4.68
N SER A 29 -1.59 1.86 3.57
CA SER A 29 -1.53 0.40 3.54
C SER A 29 -0.11 -0.10 3.78
N ALA A 30 0.90 0.56 3.21
CA ALA A 30 2.29 0.25 3.49
C ALA A 30 2.62 0.45 4.98
N ALA A 31 2.11 1.52 5.58
CA ALA A 31 2.31 1.78 7.01
C ALA A 31 1.65 0.69 7.88
N LEU A 32 0.47 0.22 7.49
CA LEU A 32 -0.21 -0.87 8.18
C LEU A 32 0.61 -2.17 8.12
N ALA A 33 1.14 -2.51 6.95
CA ALA A 33 1.97 -3.70 6.79
C ALA A 33 3.22 -3.63 7.68
N GLU A 34 3.88 -2.48 7.73
CA GLU A 34 5.02 -2.27 8.62
C GLU A 34 4.63 -2.52 10.08
N SER A 35 3.51 -1.96 10.52
CA SER A 35 3.04 -2.13 11.89
C SER A 35 2.75 -3.59 12.24
N LEU A 36 2.14 -4.33 11.31
CA LEU A 36 1.84 -5.74 11.51
C LEU A 36 3.11 -6.58 11.68
N VAL A 37 4.13 -6.32 10.85
CA VAL A 37 5.41 -7.03 10.93
C VAL A 37 6.14 -6.68 12.22
N ARG A 38 6.18 -5.41 12.60
CA ARG A 38 6.89 -4.95 13.80
C ARG A 38 6.24 -5.44 15.09
N ASP A 39 4.94 -5.69 15.09
CA ASP A 39 4.25 -6.29 16.23
C ASP A 39 4.76 -7.72 16.51
N GLY A 40 5.32 -8.40 15.50
CA GLY A 40 6.00 -9.67 15.65
C GLY A 40 5.12 -10.88 15.90
N SER A 41 3.80 -10.72 15.92
CA SER A 41 2.89 -11.83 16.10
C SER A 41 2.85 -12.71 14.85
N GLN A 42 2.94 -14.03 15.03
CA GLN A 42 2.85 -14.98 13.93
C GLN A 42 1.53 -14.81 13.15
N ALA A 43 0.44 -14.49 13.84
CA ALA A 43 -0.87 -14.29 13.22
C ALA A 43 -0.91 -13.07 12.30
N ASN A 44 0.04 -12.12 12.44
CA ASN A 44 0.09 -10.93 11.61
C ASN A 44 0.84 -11.13 10.30
N LEU A 45 1.61 -12.21 10.15
CA LEU A 45 2.48 -12.38 8.98
C LEU A 45 1.69 -12.61 7.69
N ASP A 46 0.61 -13.40 7.75
CA ASP A 46 -0.21 -13.66 6.56
C ASP A 46 -0.91 -12.39 6.06
N PRO A 47 -1.64 -11.62 6.90
CA PRO A 47 -2.23 -10.38 6.42
C PRO A 47 -1.18 -9.35 6.00
N ALA A 48 -0.03 -9.28 6.66
CA ALA A 48 1.04 -8.37 6.26
C ALA A 48 1.55 -8.69 4.85
N GLU A 49 1.78 -9.97 4.55
CA GLU A 49 2.23 -10.40 3.23
C GLU A 49 1.22 -10.02 2.14
N LYS A 50 -0.07 -10.24 2.39
CA LYS A 50 -1.12 -9.88 1.42
C LYS A 50 -1.17 -8.38 1.17
N ILE A 51 -0.98 -7.56 2.20
CA ILE A 51 -0.95 -6.10 2.05
C ILE A 51 0.28 -5.69 1.26
N ILE A 52 1.45 -6.25 1.55
CA ILE A 52 2.68 -5.95 0.82
C ILE A 52 2.52 -6.27 -0.67
N GLU A 53 1.96 -7.43 -0.99
CA GLU A 53 1.70 -7.82 -2.38
C GLU A 53 0.76 -6.82 -3.07
N ALA A 54 -0.31 -6.40 -2.39
CA ALA A 54 -1.26 -5.44 -2.93
C ALA A 54 -0.63 -4.06 -3.16
N VAL A 55 0.24 -3.61 -2.25
CA VAL A 55 0.98 -2.35 -2.40
C VAL A 55 1.95 -2.42 -3.58
N ILE A 56 2.69 -3.52 -3.70
CA ILE A 56 3.65 -3.70 -4.79
C ILE A 56 2.93 -3.74 -6.15
N ALA A 57 1.70 -4.26 -6.19
CA ALA A 57 0.90 -4.23 -7.41
C ALA A 57 0.56 -2.80 -7.88
N CYS A 58 0.71 -1.80 -7.03
CA CYS A 58 0.51 -0.39 -7.37
C CYS A 58 1.80 0.31 -7.83
N GLN A 59 2.91 -0.43 -7.96
CA GLN A 59 4.16 0.11 -8.50
C GLN A 59 4.11 0.14 -10.02
N ILE A 60 4.66 1.19 -10.61
CA ILE A 60 4.79 1.29 -12.05
C ILE A 60 5.88 0.31 -12.50
N SER A 61 5.47 -0.72 -13.23
CA SER A 61 6.35 -1.82 -13.64
C SER A 61 6.77 -1.79 -15.12
N ASP A 62 6.24 -0.84 -15.90
CA ASP A 62 6.61 -0.66 -17.30
C ASP A 62 7.93 0.10 -17.37
N PRO A 63 9.04 -0.51 -17.87
CA PRO A 63 10.34 0.14 -17.92
C PRO A 63 10.37 1.34 -18.87
N ASP A 64 9.42 1.47 -19.77
CA ASP A 64 9.33 2.61 -20.69
C ASP A 64 8.55 3.78 -20.11
N ASP A 65 7.91 3.60 -18.94
CA ASP A 65 7.18 4.67 -18.27
C ASP A 65 8.18 5.62 -17.59
N PRO A 66 8.03 6.96 -17.75
CA PRO A 66 8.93 7.90 -17.08
C PRO A 66 8.90 7.83 -15.55
N HIS A 67 7.86 7.20 -14.99
CA HIS A 67 7.75 6.99 -13.55
C HIS A 67 8.03 5.54 -13.12
N PHE A 68 8.74 4.79 -13.96
CA PHE A 68 9.10 3.40 -13.65
C PHE A 68 9.69 3.27 -12.24
N GLY A 69 9.17 2.33 -11.47
CA GLY A 69 9.61 2.10 -10.10
C GLY A 69 8.86 2.90 -9.04
N ASN A 70 8.17 3.99 -9.42
CA ASN A 70 7.39 4.76 -8.48
C ASN A 70 6.05 4.09 -8.21
N PHE A 71 5.32 4.56 -7.22
CA PHE A 71 4.04 4.00 -6.79
C PHE A 71 2.90 4.98 -7.05
N LEU A 72 1.71 4.42 -7.36
CA LEU A 72 0.48 5.19 -7.31
C LEU A 72 0.20 5.58 -5.87
N TRP A 73 -0.33 6.80 -5.65
CA TRP A 73 -0.71 7.26 -4.31
C TRP A 73 -1.93 6.49 -3.80
N GLU A 74 -2.85 6.20 -4.71
CA GLU A 74 -4.02 5.36 -4.47
C GLU A 74 -4.09 4.30 -5.56
N LYS A 75 -4.64 3.13 -5.24
CA LYS A 75 -4.77 2.03 -6.20
C LYS A 75 -5.52 2.47 -7.47
N GLU A 76 -6.53 3.35 -7.30
CA GLU A 76 -7.40 3.82 -8.38
C GLU A 76 -6.79 4.99 -9.16
N SER A 77 -5.62 5.48 -8.78
CA SER A 77 -4.96 6.56 -9.50
C SER A 77 -4.54 6.10 -10.89
N GLU A 78 -4.77 6.95 -11.89
CA GLU A 78 -4.40 6.64 -13.28
C GLU A 78 -2.94 6.99 -13.56
N VAL A 79 -2.39 7.93 -12.80
CA VAL A 79 -1.03 8.45 -12.97
C VAL A 79 -0.35 8.61 -11.63
N VAL A 80 0.99 8.68 -11.63
CA VAL A 80 1.76 8.99 -10.44
C VAL A 80 1.51 10.45 -10.07
N GLU A 81 0.90 10.69 -8.92
CA GLU A 81 0.53 12.03 -8.45
C GLU A 81 1.64 12.68 -7.62
N ASP A 82 2.44 11.86 -6.93
CA ASP A 82 3.51 12.35 -6.07
C ASP A 82 4.81 11.66 -6.46
N LEU A 83 5.79 12.45 -6.89
CA LEU A 83 7.09 11.93 -7.30
C LEU A 83 7.84 11.26 -6.14
N ASN A 84 7.47 11.56 -4.91
CA ASN A 84 8.07 11.00 -3.72
C ASN A 84 7.33 9.76 -3.18
N ALA A 85 6.30 9.28 -3.89
CA ALA A 85 5.52 8.13 -3.43
C ALA A 85 6.39 6.90 -3.16
N VAL A 86 7.39 6.66 -4.02
CA VAL A 86 8.31 5.54 -3.84
C VAL A 86 9.08 5.65 -2.53
N GLU A 87 9.48 6.85 -2.11
CA GLU A 87 10.19 7.06 -0.85
C GLU A 87 9.29 6.74 0.35
N PHE A 88 8.03 7.14 0.31
CA PHE A 88 7.08 6.85 1.38
C PHE A 88 6.84 5.35 1.55
N VAL A 89 6.71 4.62 0.44
CA VAL A 89 6.50 3.17 0.49
C VAL A 89 7.78 2.45 0.95
N LEU A 90 8.92 2.77 0.34
CA LEU A 90 10.18 2.10 0.68
C LEU A 90 10.63 2.41 2.11
N PHE A 91 10.35 3.61 2.61
CA PHE A 91 10.62 3.96 4.00
C PHE A 91 9.96 2.95 4.96
N ARG A 92 8.75 2.46 4.60
CA ARG A 92 8.04 1.46 5.40
C ARG A 92 8.56 0.05 5.19
N PHE A 93 8.97 -0.29 3.97
CA PHE A 93 9.28 -1.67 3.60
C PHE A 93 10.75 -2.07 3.73
N ILE A 94 11.69 -1.14 3.49
CA ILE A 94 13.12 -1.48 3.56
C ILE A 94 13.53 -2.05 4.92
N PRO A 95 13.08 -1.51 6.07
CA PRO A 95 13.45 -2.09 7.36
C PRO A 95 12.85 -3.46 7.64
N LEU A 96 11.91 -3.90 6.85
CA LEU A 96 11.31 -5.22 7.01
C LEU A 96 12.20 -6.29 6.34
#